data_532ecf846a95b3a368ebdfec181f5288
#
_entry.id   532ecf846a95b3a368ebdfec181f5288
#
_cell.length_a   1.000
_cell.length_b   1.000
_cell.length_c   1.000
_cell.angle_alpha   90.00
_cell.angle_beta   90.00
_cell.angle_gamma   90.00
#
_symmetry.space_group_name_H-M   'P 1'
#
loop_
_entity.id
_entity.type
_entity.pdbx_description
1 polymer ?
#
loop_
_entity_poly.entity_id
_entity_poly.type
_entity_poly.pdbx_seq_one_letter_code
_entity_poly.pdbx_strand_id
1 'polypeptide(L)'
;VTSDDCDVAIAGYGPVGQLLAILLGQRGRRVRVFERWPAPYPLPRAVHFDHEVARILQGAGVMGELAGYTEPAPIYEWRNAAGETLLRIGRDANQSVSGWPESNMVNQPQLERTLDARVRSLPNVHVDFGAEVVDLDDDGEDVTVTVRHGHDERRATRARFVVGCDGANSFVRGKIGAGWHDLGFHFDWLVVDLIPHVARVWEPSNWQLCDPARPTTVVSGGPGRRRFEFMRLPHEKLAEIGEESFTWKLLEPWGIGPDDAKLERHAVYTFRARWADRWRSGRTFLAGDAAHLMPPFAGQGMCSGMRDAANLAWKLDRALAGEAPDALLDSYASERLPHARATIELSVALGRVICVPDPAEAAARDARMIAEMRERGGPLPALLPPVGPGCFHASPGAHSLGPQGRVRTEGGDGRFDDVVGRGFVLLSPHGDPAARLDAELAAWFRGIGGLSAHVDPATDAGGSYARWFAQQGAAVALQRPDFQTFGTAPSLDATAALVAALRQHLTSG
;
A
#
# COMPACT_ATOMS: atom_id res chain seq x y z
N VAL A 1 -8.82 -32.31 -12.57
CA VAL A 1 -8.40 -30.91 -12.62
C VAL A 1 -8.26 -30.58 -14.09
N THR A 2 -9.13 -29.74 -14.63
CA THR A 2 -9.00 -29.26 -16.02
C THR A 2 -7.75 -28.34 -16.07
N SER A 3 -7.13 -28.16 -17.25
CA SER A 3 -5.93 -27.32 -17.41
C SER A 3 -6.14 -25.85 -17.01
N ASP A 4 -7.39 -25.46 -16.80
CA ASP A 4 -7.83 -24.10 -16.51
C ASP A 4 -8.09 -23.81 -15.02
N ASP A 5 -8.06 -24.82 -14.13
CA ASP A 5 -8.29 -24.64 -12.69
C ASP A 5 -7.07 -24.03 -12.00
N CYS A 6 -7.31 -23.14 -11.00
CA CYS A 6 -6.26 -22.46 -10.27
C CYS A 6 -6.51 -22.48 -8.74
N ASP A 7 -5.50 -22.08 -7.97
CA ASP A 7 -5.64 -21.97 -6.53
C ASP A 7 -6.30 -20.63 -6.16
N VAL A 8 -5.94 -19.55 -6.87
CA VAL A 8 -6.53 -18.23 -6.68
C VAL A 8 -6.84 -17.58 -8.03
N ALA A 9 -8.07 -17.09 -8.18
CA ALA A 9 -8.47 -16.21 -9.26
C ALA A 9 -8.49 -14.76 -8.79
N ILE A 10 -7.92 -13.85 -9.58
CA ILE A 10 -7.88 -12.42 -9.29
C ILE A 10 -8.66 -11.68 -10.38
N ALA A 11 -9.67 -10.91 -10.01
CA ALA A 11 -10.37 -10.02 -10.91
C ALA A 11 -9.73 -8.63 -10.86
N GLY A 12 -9.13 -8.19 -11.98
CA GLY A 12 -8.43 -6.91 -12.11
C GLY A 12 -6.91 -7.01 -12.03
N TYR A 13 -6.22 -6.33 -12.97
CA TYR A 13 -4.76 -6.35 -13.14
C TYR A 13 -4.12 -4.96 -12.92
N GLY A 14 -4.67 -4.15 -11.99
CA GLY A 14 -4.01 -2.96 -11.49
C GLY A 14 -2.87 -3.31 -10.51
N PRO A 15 -2.17 -2.30 -9.93
CA PRO A 15 -0.99 -2.53 -9.10
C PRO A 15 -1.24 -3.47 -7.89
N VAL A 16 -2.46 -3.48 -7.35
CA VAL A 16 -2.84 -4.38 -6.23
C VAL A 16 -2.98 -5.83 -6.72
N GLY A 17 -3.68 -6.05 -7.84
CA GLY A 17 -3.84 -7.39 -8.42
C GLY A 17 -2.51 -7.97 -8.91
N GLN A 18 -1.67 -7.15 -9.55
CA GLN A 18 -0.32 -7.54 -9.96
C GLN A 18 0.55 -7.95 -8.75
N LEU A 19 0.55 -7.14 -7.69
CA LEU A 19 1.32 -7.45 -6.48
C LEU A 19 0.82 -8.73 -5.81
N LEU A 20 -0.49 -8.90 -5.66
CA LEU A 20 -1.08 -10.11 -5.08
C LEU A 20 -0.69 -11.35 -5.89
N ALA A 21 -0.76 -11.27 -7.23
CA ALA A 21 -0.36 -12.34 -8.11
C ALA A 21 1.12 -12.73 -7.95
N ILE A 22 2.02 -11.73 -7.81
CA ILE A 22 3.44 -11.97 -7.54
C ILE A 22 3.63 -12.68 -6.20
N LEU A 23 3.02 -12.16 -5.13
CA LEU A 23 3.21 -12.69 -3.77
C LEU A 23 2.68 -14.12 -3.62
N LEU A 24 1.60 -14.48 -4.30
CA LEU A 24 1.09 -15.85 -4.36
C LEU A 24 1.93 -16.73 -5.29
N GLY A 25 2.30 -16.21 -6.45
CA GLY A 25 3.13 -16.93 -7.42
C GLY A 25 4.51 -17.29 -6.87
N GLN A 26 5.16 -16.40 -6.09
CA GLN A 26 6.43 -16.68 -5.40
C GLN A 26 6.31 -17.82 -4.37
N ARG A 27 5.11 -18.11 -3.87
CA ARG A 27 4.80 -19.24 -2.97
C ARG A 27 4.41 -20.51 -3.71
N GLY A 28 4.53 -20.52 -5.04
CA GLY A 28 4.20 -21.68 -5.87
C GLY A 28 2.70 -21.89 -6.12
N ARG A 29 1.83 -20.93 -5.74
CA ARG A 29 0.39 -21.05 -5.97
C ARG A 29 0.06 -20.77 -7.43
N ARG A 30 -0.88 -21.56 -8.00
CA ARG A 30 -1.39 -21.36 -9.37
C ARG A 30 -2.38 -20.20 -9.35
N VAL A 31 -2.04 -19.12 -10.04
CA VAL A 31 -2.84 -17.89 -10.06
C VAL A 31 -3.33 -17.61 -11.48
N ARG A 32 -4.62 -17.31 -11.63
CA ARG A 32 -5.16 -16.71 -12.84
C ARG A 32 -5.67 -15.32 -12.56
N VAL A 33 -5.27 -14.38 -13.41
CA VAL A 33 -5.70 -12.99 -13.32
C VAL A 33 -6.53 -12.65 -14.55
N PHE A 34 -7.69 -12.08 -14.34
CA PHE A 34 -8.62 -11.66 -15.39
C PHE A 34 -8.69 -10.14 -15.43
N GLU A 35 -8.29 -9.56 -16.57
CA GLU A 35 -8.33 -8.12 -16.80
C GLU A 35 -9.25 -7.82 -18.00
N ARG A 36 -10.28 -7.01 -17.76
CA ARG A 36 -11.26 -6.65 -18.80
C ARG A 36 -10.70 -5.81 -19.93
N TRP A 37 -9.62 -5.06 -19.67
CA TRP A 37 -8.96 -4.26 -20.68
C TRP A 37 -7.92 -5.09 -21.46
N PRO A 38 -7.61 -4.71 -22.72
CA PRO A 38 -6.66 -5.45 -23.54
C PRO A 38 -5.20 -5.28 -23.13
N ALA A 39 -4.90 -4.32 -22.24
CA ALA A 39 -3.56 -4.01 -21.75
C ALA A 39 -3.62 -3.28 -20.40
N PRO A 40 -2.52 -3.20 -19.63
CA PRO A 40 -2.43 -2.36 -18.44
C PRO A 40 -2.75 -0.90 -18.75
N TYR A 41 -3.31 -0.19 -17.75
CA TYR A 41 -3.69 1.20 -17.91
C TYR A 41 -2.46 2.10 -18.11
N PRO A 42 -2.37 2.90 -19.18
CA PRO A 42 -1.12 3.55 -19.57
C PRO A 42 -0.85 4.89 -18.87
N LEU A 43 -1.84 5.47 -18.16
CA LEU A 43 -1.74 6.82 -17.61
C LEU A 43 -1.51 6.81 -16.09
N PRO A 44 -0.73 7.76 -15.56
CA PRO A 44 -0.43 7.82 -14.12
C PRO A 44 -1.68 8.13 -13.29
N ARG A 45 -1.89 7.41 -12.18
CA ARG A 45 -2.92 7.68 -11.18
C ARG A 45 -2.29 8.03 -9.84
N ALA A 46 -1.59 7.10 -9.19
CA ALA A 46 -0.78 7.36 -8.02
C ALA A 46 0.61 7.89 -8.40
N VAL A 47 1.23 8.66 -7.50
CA VAL A 47 2.60 9.18 -7.68
C VAL A 47 3.47 8.96 -6.44
N HIS A 48 2.96 8.23 -5.45
CA HIS A 48 3.62 8.09 -4.16
C HIS A 48 3.46 6.69 -3.60
N PHE A 49 4.51 6.19 -2.94
CA PHE A 49 4.43 5.09 -1.98
C PHE A 49 5.36 5.33 -0.79
N ASP A 50 5.00 4.77 0.37
CA ASP A 50 5.77 4.89 1.60
C ASP A 50 6.77 3.76 1.81
N HIS A 51 7.53 3.81 2.90
CA HIS A 51 8.59 2.87 3.22
C HIS A 51 8.12 1.42 3.46
N GLU A 52 6.88 1.24 3.97
CA GLU A 52 6.32 -0.10 4.15
C GLU A 52 6.03 -0.73 2.79
N VAL A 53 5.40 0.04 1.89
CA VAL A 53 5.15 -0.40 0.51
C VAL A 53 6.46 -0.63 -0.23
N ALA A 54 7.50 0.19 -0.02
CA ALA A 54 8.83 -0.06 -0.57
C ALA A 54 9.38 -1.43 -0.13
N ARG A 55 9.22 -1.81 1.14
CA ARG A 55 9.59 -3.13 1.66
C ARG A 55 8.74 -4.26 1.06
N ILE A 56 7.44 -4.03 0.87
CA ILE A 56 6.55 -5.00 0.19
C ILE A 56 7.01 -5.21 -1.26
N LEU A 57 7.33 -4.14 -1.98
CA LEU A 57 7.86 -4.19 -3.35
C LEU A 57 9.25 -4.83 -3.41
N GLN A 58 10.11 -4.62 -2.40
CA GLN A 58 11.36 -5.37 -2.22
C GLN A 58 11.04 -6.87 -2.08
N GLY A 59 10.06 -7.21 -1.26
CA GLY A 59 9.57 -8.57 -1.10
C GLY A 59 9.06 -9.20 -2.40
N ALA A 60 8.44 -8.44 -3.25
CA ALA A 60 8.03 -8.86 -4.59
C ALA A 60 9.21 -9.01 -5.57
N GLY A 61 10.40 -8.48 -5.23
CA GLY A 61 11.61 -8.55 -6.05
C GLY A 61 11.67 -7.48 -7.14
N VAL A 62 10.96 -6.36 -6.98
CA VAL A 62 10.87 -5.32 -8.04
C VAL A 62 11.60 -4.01 -7.69
N MET A 63 12.02 -3.79 -6.45
CA MET A 63 12.62 -2.52 -6.04
C MET A 63 13.95 -2.20 -6.72
N GLY A 64 14.73 -3.21 -7.10
CA GLY A 64 16.00 -3.01 -7.83
C GLY A 64 15.78 -2.33 -9.18
N GLU A 65 14.77 -2.76 -9.92
CA GLU A 65 14.42 -2.21 -11.23
C GLU A 65 13.71 -0.84 -11.11
N LEU A 66 13.01 -0.60 -9.99
CA LEU A 66 12.33 0.67 -9.72
C LEU A 66 13.28 1.79 -9.29
N ALA A 67 14.51 1.51 -8.90
CA ALA A 67 15.45 2.51 -8.35
C ALA A 67 15.65 3.73 -9.28
N GLY A 68 15.64 3.53 -10.60
CA GLY A 68 15.75 4.61 -11.59
C GLY A 68 14.46 5.40 -11.85
N TYR A 69 13.33 4.95 -11.31
CA TYR A 69 12.01 5.53 -11.53
C TYR A 69 11.36 6.07 -10.25
N THR A 70 12.12 6.09 -9.15
CA THR A 70 11.69 6.59 -7.86
C THR A 70 12.63 7.66 -7.34
N GLU A 71 12.11 8.59 -6.56
CA GLU A 71 12.92 9.58 -5.85
C GLU A 71 12.37 9.80 -4.44
N PRO A 72 13.24 9.96 -3.42
CA PRO A 72 12.81 10.29 -2.07
C PRO A 72 12.11 11.65 -2.02
N ALA A 73 11.10 11.76 -1.15
CA ALA A 73 10.37 13.00 -0.89
C ALA A 73 10.44 13.35 0.61
N PRO A 74 11.57 13.90 1.08
CA PRO A 74 11.82 14.10 2.51
C PRO A 74 10.98 15.20 3.13
N ILE A 75 10.39 16.08 2.33
CA ILE A 75 9.59 17.21 2.81
C ILE A 75 8.30 17.30 2.01
N TYR A 76 7.19 17.46 2.74
CA TYR A 76 5.91 17.92 2.19
C TYR A 76 5.45 19.13 2.98
N GLU A 77 5.15 20.23 2.30
CA GLU A 77 4.87 21.51 2.92
C GLU A 77 3.50 22.04 2.48
N TRP A 78 2.75 22.63 3.41
CA TRP A 78 1.53 23.34 3.10
C TRP A 78 1.76 24.83 3.25
N ARG A 79 1.31 25.60 2.27
CA ARG A 79 1.45 27.06 2.22
C ARG A 79 0.11 27.72 1.97
N ASN A 80 -0.07 28.91 2.53
CA ASN A 80 -1.20 29.78 2.18
C ASN A 80 -0.93 30.58 0.89
N ALA A 81 -1.91 31.42 0.49
CA ALA A 81 -1.80 32.28 -0.68
C ALA A 81 -0.65 33.30 -0.58
N ALA A 82 -0.24 33.72 0.62
CA ALA A 82 0.88 34.61 0.86
C ALA A 82 2.26 33.90 0.86
N GLY A 83 2.26 32.58 0.67
CA GLY A 83 3.49 31.77 0.72
C GLY A 83 3.98 31.42 2.13
N GLU A 84 3.21 31.74 3.18
CA GLU A 84 3.56 31.36 4.53
C GLU A 84 3.30 29.88 4.76
N THR A 85 4.19 29.21 5.48
CA THR A 85 4.09 27.78 5.79
C THR A 85 3.03 27.54 6.87
N LEU A 86 2.02 26.77 6.53
CA LEU A 86 0.94 26.33 7.43
C LEU A 86 1.30 25.03 8.14
N LEU A 87 1.98 24.12 7.44
CA LEU A 87 2.35 22.81 7.92
C LEU A 87 3.62 22.34 7.21
N ARG A 88 4.51 21.68 7.93
CA ARG A 88 5.67 21.01 7.36
C ARG A 88 5.75 19.59 7.91
N ILE A 89 5.72 18.61 7.01
CA ILE A 89 5.92 17.21 7.34
C ILE A 89 7.33 16.84 6.92
N GLY A 90 8.17 16.51 7.92
CA GLY A 90 9.51 15.97 7.69
C GLY A 90 9.45 14.46 7.62
N ARG A 91 10.21 13.86 6.71
CA ARG A 91 10.26 12.43 6.50
C ARG A 91 11.72 12.01 6.37
N ASP A 92 12.10 10.91 7.05
CA ASP A 92 13.47 10.43 6.94
C ASP A 92 13.69 9.84 5.54
N ALA A 93 14.67 10.41 4.84
CA ALA A 93 15.07 9.94 3.52
C ALA A 93 15.94 8.67 3.57
N ASN A 94 16.47 8.29 4.75
CA ASN A 94 17.53 7.28 4.84
C ASN A 94 17.32 6.20 5.90
N GLN A 95 16.47 6.40 6.91
CA GLN A 95 16.47 5.55 8.11
C GLN A 95 15.08 5.21 8.68
N SER A 96 14.07 4.98 7.83
CA SER A 96 12.81 4.46 8.32
C SER A 96 12.96 3.07 8.95
N VAL A 97 11.97 2.66 9.74
CA VAL A 97 11.93 1.31 10.33
C VAL A 97 12.02 0.18 9.28
N SER A 98 11.64 0.45 8.03
CA SER A 98 11.73 -0.50 6.90
C SER A 98 13.06 -0.47 6.14
N GLY A 99 14.00 0.39 6.51
CA GLY A 99 15.26 0.56 5.79
C GLY A 99 15.12 1.19 4.38
N TRP A 100 13.98 1.83 4.10
CA TRP A 100 13.68 2.57 2.88
C TRP A 100 13.31 4.02 3.23
N PRO A 101 13.44 4.98 2.29
CA PRO A 101 12.94 6.34 2.50
C PRO A 101 11.45 6.33 2.91
N GLU A 102 11.08 7.15 3.91
CA GLU A 102 9.70 7.18 4.40
C GLU A 102 8.66 7.55 3.33
N SER A 103 9.08 8.27 2.32
CA SER A 103 8.24 8.72 1.22
C SER A 103 9.00 8.66 -0.10
N ASN A 104 8.39 8.06 -1.12
CA ASN A 104 8.98 7.87 -2.43
C ASN A 104 8.00 8.32 -3.50
N MET A 105 8.44 9.22 -4.38
CA MET A 105 7.66 9.60 -5.56
C MET A 105 7.96 8.64 -6.71
N VAL A 106 6.96 8.33 -7.52
CA VAL A 106 7.06 7.33 -8.58
C VAL A 106 6.11 7.62 -9.73
N ASN A 107 6.50 7.24 -10.93
CA ASN A 107 5.58 7.16 -12.06
C ASN A 107 4.86 5.80 -12.05
N GLN A 108 3.55 5.77 -11.77
CA GLN A 108 2.79 4.53 -11.65
C GLN A 108 2.85 3.65 -12.91
N PRO A 109 2.77 4.14 -14.16
CA PRO A 109 2.94 3.30 -15.33
C PRO A 109 4.28 2.55 -15.38
N GLN A 110 5.37 3.13 -14.84
CA GLN A 110 6.65 2.43 -14.73
C GLN A 110 6.60 1.35 -13.65
N LEU A 111 5.99 1.65 -12.50
CA LEU A 111 5.76 0.66 -11.45
C LEU A 111 4.95 -0.53 -11.99
N GLU A 112 3.84 -0.29 -12.69
CA GLU A 112 3.00 -1.36 -13.26
C GLU A 112 3.74 -2.17 -14.32
N ARG A 113 4.58 -1.56 -15.17
CA ARG A 113 5.44 -2.30 -16.11
C ARG A 113 6.43 -3.22 -15.41
N THR A 114 7.04 -2.74 -14.33
CA THR A 114 7.98 -3.56 -13.55
C THR A 114 7.26 -4.72 -12.85
N LEU A 115 6.07 -4.46 -12.30
CA LEU A 115 5.23 -5.51 -11.73
C LEU A 115 4.78 -6.52 -12.80
N ASP A 116 4.34 -6.08 -13.99
CA ASP A 116 3.95 -6.96 -15.10
C ASP A 116 5.12 -7.84 -15.57
N ALA A 117 6.32 -7.27 -15.72
CA ALA A 117 7.51 -8.05 -16.06
C ALA A 117 7.79 -9.14 -14.99
N ARG A 118 7.61 -8.81 -13.71
CA ARG A 118 7.76 -9.77 -12.62
C ARG A 118 6.68 -10.86 -12.66
N VAL A 119 5.41 -10.50 -12.88
CA VAL A 119 4.31 -11.46 -13.05
C VAL A 119 4.64 -12.46 -14.18
N ARG A 120 5.05 -11.96 -15.35
CA ARG A 120 5.40 -12.79 -16.52
C ARG A 120 6.59 -13.71 -16.28
N SER A 121 7.47 -13.40 -15.33
CA SER A 121 8.58 -14.26 -14.95
C SER A 121 8.18 -15.46 -14.08
N LEU A 122 6.94 -15.52 -13.61
CA LEU A 122 6.43 -16.58 -12.75
C LEU A 122 5.60 -17.58 -13.57
N PRO A 123 6.09 -18.82 -13.77
CA PRO A 123 5.45 -19.79 -14.69
C PRO A 123 4.08 -20.30 -14.21
N ASN A 124 3.77 -20.09 -12.93
CA ASN A 124 2.52 -20.47 -12.27
C ASN A 124 1.49 -19.33 -12.17
N VAL A 125 1.75 -18.19 -12.82
CA VAL A 125 0.84 -17.06 -12.89
C VAL A 125 0.46 -16.79 -14.33
N HIS A 126 -0.86 -16.79 -14.62
CA HIS A 126 -1.40 -16.53 -15.96
C HIS A 126 -2.30 -15.30 -15.94
N VAL A 127 -2.13 -14.42 -16.92
CA VAL A 127 -2.95 -13.20 -17.06
C VAL A 127 -3.72 -13.25 -18.37
N ASP A 128 -5.04 -13.17 -18.24
CA ASP A 128 -5.97 -13.13 -19.38
C ASP A 128 -6.45 -11.68 -19.57
N PHE A 129 -5.95 -11.00 -20.60
CA PHE A 129 -6.42 -9.66 -20.99
C PHE A 129 -7.66 -9.75 -21.89
N GLY A 130 -8.51 -8.72 -21.86
CA GLY A 130 -9.80 -8.72 -22.56
C GLY A 130 -10.80 -9.70 -21.95
N ALA A 131 -10.57 -10.08 -20.70
CA ALA A 131 -11.28 -11.11 -19.95
C ALA A 131 -12.03 -10.48 -18.76
N GLU A 132 -13.34 -10.31 -18.89
CA GLU A 132 -14.16 -9.68 -17.84
C GLU A 132 -14.84 -10.77 -16.99
N VAL A 133 -14.64 -10.71 -15.68
CA VAL A 133 -15.39 -11.54 -14.72
C VAL A 133 -16.83 -11.06 -14.69
N VAL A 134 -17.77 -11.94 -15.04
CA VAL A 134 -19.20 -11.63 -15.18
C VAL A 134 -20.12 -12.45 -14.28
N ASP A 135 -19.59 -13.53 -13.67
CA ASP A 135 -20.30 -14.28 -12.65
C ASP A 135 -19.35 -15.02 -11.71
N LEU A 136 -19.81 -15.26 -10.47
CA LEU A 136 -19.14 -16.05 -9.44
C LEU A 136 -20.18 -16.96 -8.79
N ASP A 137 -19.86 -18.23 -8.62
CA ASP A 137 -20.69 -19.21 -7.93
C ASP A 137 -19.83 -19.98 -6.93
N ASP A 138 -20.05 -19.73 -5.63
CA ASP A 138 -19.30 -20.31 -4.51
C ASP A 138 -20.07 -21.51 -3.94
N ASP A 139 -19.55 -22.74 -4.14
CA ASP A 139 -20.14 -23.98 -3.66
C ASP A 139 -19.68 -24.37 -2.23
N GLY A 140 -18.84 -23.52 -1.60
CA GLY A 140 -18.25 -23.73 -0.27
C GLY A 140 -16.90 -24.45 -0.30
N GLU A 141 -16.56 -25.15 -1.39
CA GLU A 141 -15.24 -25.78 -1.59
C GLU A 141 -14.39 -25.02 -2.61
N ASP A 142 -15.01 -24.62 -3.72
CA ASP A 142 -14.41 -23.83 -4.79
C ASP A 142 -15.37 -22.71 -5.25
N VAL A 143 -14.85 -21.78 -6.03
CA VAL A 143 -15.62 -20.75 -6.71
C VAL A 143 -15.52 -20.96 -8.22
N THR A 144 -16.66 -21.12 -8.89
CA THR A 144 -16.71 -21.09 -10.35
C THR A 144 -16.73 -19.64 -10.82
N VAL A 145 -15.67 -19.21 -11.49
CA VAL A 145 -15.51 -17.88 -12.07
C VAL A 145 -15.91 -17.93 -13.54
N THR A 146 -16.99 -17.26 -13.91
CA THR A 146 -17.38 -17.10 -15.31
C THR A 146 -16.77 -15.84 -15.88
N VAL A 147 -16.01 -15.99 -16.94
CA VAL A 147 -15.28 -14.93 -17.64
C VAL A 147 -15.82 -14.75 -19.04
N ARG A 148 -16.03 -13.51 -19.45
CA ARG A 148 -16.42 -13.12 -20.80
C ARG A 148 -15.24 -12.61 -21.58
N HIS A 149 -15.00 -13.17 -22.77
CA HIS A 149 -14.04 -12.68 -23.77
C HIS A 149 -14.79 -12.07 -24.96
N GLY A 150 -14.47 -10.83 -25.31
CA GLY A 150 -15.17 -10.15 -26.41
C GLY A 150 -16.68 -10.01 -26.18
N HIS A 151 -17.49 -10.24 -27.23
CA HIS A 151 -18.94 -10.00 -27.15
C HIS A 151 -19.73 -11.14 -26.52
N ASP A 152 -19.38 -12.43 -26.77
CA ASP A 152 -20.25 -13.56 -26.38
C ASP A 152 -19.53 -14.81 -25.86
N GLU A 153 -18.20 -14.88 -25.96
CA GLU A 153 -17.50 -16.08 -25.51
C GLU A 153 -17.39 -16.10 -23.98
N ARG A 154 -18.05 -17.07 -23.36
CA ARG A 154 -17.97 -17.29 -21.90
C ARG A 154 -17.18 -18.55 -21.61
N ARG A 155 -16.26 -18.46 -20.65
CA ARG A 155 -15.51 -19.59 -20.12
C ARG A 155 -15.66 -19.62 -18.60
N ALA A 156 -15.65 -20.84 -18.05
CA ALA A 156 -15.65 -21.04 -16.60
C ALA A 156 -14.30 -21.59 -16.15
N THR A 157 -13.81 -21.07 -15.04
CA THR A 157 -12.58 -21.49 -14.35
C THR A 157 -12.93 -21.77 -12.90
N ARG A 158 -12.45 -22.87 -12.33
CA ARG A 158 -12.59 -23.14 -10.89
C ARG A 158 -11.39 -22.62 -10.12
N ALA A 159 -11.63 -21.99 -8.99
CA ALA A 159 -10.61 -21.46 -8.09
C ALA A 159 -10.97 -21.78 -6.64
N ARG A 160 -9.96 -22.08 -5.81
CA ARG A 160 -10.16 -22.26 -4.37
C ARG A 160 -10.54 -20.96 -3.68
N PHE A 161 -10.04 -19.85 -4.19
CA PHE A 161 -10.35 -18.50 -3.70
C PHE A 161 -10.45 -17.50 -4.86
N VAL A 162 -11.26 -16.45 -4.66
CA VAL A 162 -11.37 -15.32 -5.59
C VAL A 162 -11.02 -14.04 -4.86
N VAL A 163 -10.26 -13.15 -5.51
CA VAL A 163 -9.97 -11.81 -4.96
C VAL A 163 -10.35 -10.74 -5.97
N GLY A 164 -11.31 -9.88 -5.61
CA GLY A 164 -11.69 -8.70 -6.36
C GLY A 164 -10.69 -7.57 -6.15
N CYS A 165 -9.86 -7.31 -7.16
CA CYS A 165 -8.97 -6.16 -7.32
C CYS A 165 -9.45 -5.26 -8.47
N ASP A 166 -10.75 -5.30 -8.78
CA ASP A 166 -11.42 -4.78 -9.97
C ASP A 166 -11.86 -3.30 -9.85
N GLY A 167 -11.28 -2.60 -8.87
CA GLY A 167 -11.33 -1.16 -8.75
C GLY A 167 -12.64 -0.61 -8.18
N ALA A 168 -12.83 0.70 -8.27
CA ALA A 168 -13.90 1.47 -7.65
C ALA A 168 -15.32 0.96 -8.03
N ASN A 169 -15.48 0.48 -9.27
CA ASN A 169 -16.74 -0.06 -9.80
C ASN A 169 -16.76 -1.59 -9.76
N SER A 170 -16.22 -2.18 -8.70
CA SER A 170 -16.05 -3.62 -8.53
C SER A 170 -17.33 -4.41 -8.75
N PHE A 171 -17.28 -5.35 -9.69
CA PHE A 171 -18.28 -6.39 -9.89
C PHE A 171 -18.28 -7.36 -8.71
N VAL A 172 -17.08 -7.76 -8.25
CA VAL A 172 -16.91 -8.72 -7.15
C VAL A 172 -17.56 -8.21 -5.87
N ARG A 173 -17.39 -6.92 -5.53
CA ARG A 173 -18.06 -6.30 -4.38
C ARG A 173 -19.59 -6.45 -4.48
N GLY A 174 -20.16 -6.11 -5.63
CA GLY A 174 -21.59 -6.29 -5.86
C GLY A 174 -22.04 -7.74 -5.72
N LYS A 175 -21.25 -8.68 -6.23
CA LYS A 175 -21.57 -10.11 -6.21
C LYS A 175 -21.57 -10.71 -4.80
N ILE A 176 -20.66 -10.28 -3.91
CA ILE A 176 -20.67 -10.71 -2.51
C ILE A 176 -21.69 -9.95 -1.64
N GLY A 177 -22.50 -9.07 -2.25
CA GLY A 177 -23.51 -8.29 -1.55
C GLY A 177 -22.97 -7.24 -0.58
N ALA A 178 -21.73 -6.75 -0.82
CA ALA A 178 -21.12 -5.72 0.01
C ALA A 178 -21.58 -4.32 -0.40
N GLY A 179 -22.09 -3.56 0.58
CA GLY A 179 -22.47 -2.16 0.47
C GLY A 179 -21.31 -1.21 0.70
N TRP A 180 -21.52 0.08 0.40
CA TRP A 180 -20.59 1.15 0.74
C TRP A 180 -20.99 1.87 2.02
N HIS A 181 -20.05 2.03 2.94
CA HIS A 181 -20.11 3.08 3.93
C HIS A 181 -19.48 4.34 3.32
N ASP A 182 -20.28 5.39 3.13
CA ASP A 182 -19.87 6.63 2.44
C ASP A 182 -19.86 7.79 3.44
N LEU A 183 -18.72 8.49 3.55
CA LEU A 183 -18.58 9.67 4.40
C LEU A 183 -19.18 10.96 3.79
N GLY A 184 -19.72 10.90 2.59
CA GLY A 184 -20.28 12.06 1.89
C GLY A 184 -19.23 13.09 1.45
N PHE A 185 -17.95 12.75 1.52
CA PHE A 185 -16.87 13.61 1.07
C PHE A 185 -16.66 13.41 -0.44
N HIS A 186 -16.84 14.49 -1.20
CA HIS A 186 -16.56 14.48 -2.64
C HIS A 186 -16.12 15.87 -3.10
N PHE A 187 -15.04 15.91 -3.84
CA PHE A 187 -14.52 17.10 -4.52
C PHE A 187 -13.99 16.69 -5.90
N ASP A 188 -14.24 17.54 -6.89
CA ASP A 188 -13.70 17.36 -8.21
C ASP A 188 -12.36 18.09 -8.31
N TRP A 189 -11.37 17.40 -8.83
CA TRP A 189 -10.02 17.91 -9.01
C TRP A 189 -9.55 17.61 -10.42
N LEU A 190 -9.01 18.61 -11.11
CA LEU A 190 -8.28 18.43 -12.35
C LEU A 190 -6.85 17.98 -12.01
N VAL A 191 -6.52 16.76 -12.38
CA VAL A 191 -5.17 16.20 -12.25
C VAL A 191 -4.42 16.36 -13.55
N VAL A 192 -3.26 17.01 -13.49
CA VAL A 192 -2.41 17.35 -14.63
C VAL A 192 -1.03 16.76 -14.41
N ASP A 193 -0.60 15.85 -15.29
CA ASP A 193 0.74 15.27 -15.30
C ASP A 193 1.54 15.83 -16.46
N LEU A 194 2.75 16.32 -16.17
CA LEU A 194 3.63 16.99 -17.11
C LEU A 194 5.00 16.32 -17.19
N ILE A 195 5.58 16.35 -18.38
CA ILE A 195 7.00 16.07 -18.62
C ILE A 195 7.65 17.39 -19.05
N PRO A 196 8.33 18.13 -18.14
CA PRO A 196 9.03 19.37 -18.49
C PRO A 196 10.11 19.11 -19.53
N HIS A 197 10.24 20.01 -20.53
CA HIS A 197 11.28 19.93 -21.53
C HIS A 197 12.67 20.26 -20.97
N VAL A 198 12.71 21.10 -19.92
CA VAL A 198 13.92 21.47 -19.19
C VAL A 198 13.74 21.12 -17.72
N ALA A 199 14.75 20.51 -17.13
CA ALA A 199 14.73 20.20 -15.70
C ALA A 199 14.63 21.48 -14.86
N ARG A 200 13.69 21.51 -13.92
CA ARG A 200 13.47 22.62 -12.99
C ARG A 200 13.58 22.11 -11.56
N VAL A 201 14.33 22.82 -10.74
CA VAL A 201 14.39 22.57 -9.29
C VAL A 201 13.16 23.21 -8.63
N TRP A 202 12.49 22.44 -7.78
CA TRP A 202 11.32 22.86 -7.04
C TRP A 202 11.62 22.83 -5.54
N GLU A 203 11.44 23.97 -4.87
CA GLU A 203 11.70 24.11 -3.43
C GLU A 203 10.48 24.70 -2.68
N PRO A 204 9.84 23.88 -1.83
CA PRO A 204 10.09 22.44 -1.61
C PRO A 204 9.74 21.62 -2.84
N SER A 205 10.22 20.39 -2.91
CA SER A 205 9.91 19.52 -4.05
C SER A 205 8.43 19.14 -4.12
N ASN A 206 7.74 19.07 -2.99
CA ASN A 206 6.33 18.72 -2.91
C ASN A 206 5.61 19.65 -1.92
N TRP A 207 4.51 20.23 -2.35
CA TRP A 207 3.70 21.09 -1.48
C TRP A 207 2.23 21.15 -1.86
N GLN A 208 1.44 21.63 -0.91
CA GLN A 208 0.03 21.96 -1.04
C GLN A 208 -0.13 23.47 -0.93
N LEU A 209 -0.70 24.10 -1.93
CA LEU A 209 -1.13 25.49 -1.86
C LEU A 209 -2.59 25.53 -1.37
N CYS A 210 -2.77 26.05 -0.15
CA CYS A 210 -4.09 26.19 0.49
C CYS A 210 -4.69 27.58 0.20
N ASP A 211 -4.62 28.03 -1.06
CA ASP A 211 -5.19 29.27 -1.53
C ASP A 211 -6.71 29.11 -1.76
N PRO A 212 -7.59 29.89 -1.10
CA PRO A 212 -9.03 29.84 -1.34
C PRO A 212 -9.42 30.14 -2.77
N ALA A 213 -8.64 30.95 -3.51
CA ALA A 213 -8.88 31.24 -4.93
C ALA A 213 -8.64 30.02 -5.82
N ARG A 214 -7.72 29.14 -5.45
CA ARG A 214 -7.43 27.88 -6.17
C ARG A 214 -6.60 26.92 -5.31
N PRO A 215 -7.24 26.08 -4.47
CA PRO A 215 -6.50 25.02 -3.80
C PRO A 215 -5.76 24.12 -4.79
N THR A 216 -4.44 24.00 -4.62
CA THR A 216 -3.59 23.34 -5.61
C THR A 216 -2.55 22.45 -4.94
N THR A 217 -2.46 21.19 -5.37
CA THR A 217 -1.37 20.27 -5.03
C THR A 217 -0.29 20.34 -6.09
N VAL A 218 0.99 20.45 -5.69
CA VAL A 218 2.13 20.47 -6.61
C VAL A 218 3.16 19.46 -6.11
N VAL A 219 3.31 18.34 -6.82
CA VAL A 219 4.16 17.24 -6.38
C VAL A 219 4.95 16.64 -7.55
N SER A 220 6.02 15.93 -7.24
CA SER A 220 6.71 15.11 -8.24
C SER A 220 5.78 14.02 -8.77
N GLY A 221 5.89 13.71 -10.05
CA GLY A 221 5.30 12.52 -10.69
C GLY A 221 6.30 11.37 -10.85
N GLY A 222 7.39 11.39 -10.07
CA GLY A 222 8.60 10.59 -10.26
C GLY A 222 9.66 11.35 -11.06
N PRO A 223 10.88 10.81 -11.19
CA PRO A 223 12.00 11.47 -11.85
C PRO A 223 11.64 12.05 -13.23
N GLY A 224 11.91 13.34 -13.44
CA GLY A 224 11.64 14.06 -14.68
C GLY A 224 10.18 14.37 -14.96
N ARG A 225 9.30 14.24 -13.98
CA ARG A 225 7.86 14.50 -14.11
C ARG A 225 7.36 15.44 -13.03
N ARG A 226 6.24 16.11 -13.33
CA ARG A 226 5.58 17.02 -12.40
C ARG A 226 4.07 16.84 -12.45
N ARG A 227 3.42 16.83 -11.28
CA ARG A 227 1.97 16.79 -11.14
C ARG A 227 1.47 18.05 -10.49
N PHE A 228 0.41 18.60 -11.11
CA PHE A 228 -0.46 19.60 -10.53
C PHE A 228 -1.85 19.01 -10.34
N GLU A 229 -2.48 19.32 -9.23
CA GLU A 229 -3.89 18.98 -9.01
C GLU A 229 -4.61 20.26 -8.59
N PHE A 230 -5.62 20.67 -9.35
CA PHE A 230 -6.38 21.90 -9.16
C PHE A 230 -7.80 21.57 -8.71
N MET A 231 -8.24 22.07 -7.55
CA MET A 231 -9.61 21.91 -7.10
C MET A 231 -10.57 22.66 -8.04
N ARG A 232 -11.64 22.00 -8.49
CA ARG A 232 -12.73 22.65 -9.20
C ARG A 232 -13.48 23.58 -8.24
N LEU A 233 -13.64 24.83 -8.61
CA LEU A 233 -14.40 25.81 -7.82
C LEU A 233 -15.90 25.65 -8.07
N PRO A 234 -16.77 26.07 -7.11
CA PRO A 234 -18.22 25.86 -7.21
C PRO A 234 -18.88 26.46 -8.47
N HIS A 235 -18.33 27.55 -9.00
CA HIS A 235 -18.87 28.23 -10.17
C HIS A 235 -18.40 27.65 -11.51
N GLU A 236 -17.43 26.72 -11.50
CA GLU A 236 -16.86 26.15 -12.72
C GLU A 236 -17.64 24.90 -13.17
N LYS A 237 -17.79 24.75 -14.48
CA LYS A 237 -18.45 23.59 -15.07
C LYS A 237 -17.44 22.48 -15.37
N LEU A 238 -17.84 21.23 -15.10
CA LEU A 238 -16.98 20.05 -15.37
C LEU A 238 -16.52 19.96 -16.83
N ALA A 239 -17.38 20.34 -17.77
CA ALA A 239 -17.02 20.32 -19.20
C ALA A 239 -15.90 21.32 -19.51
N GLU A 240 -15.93 22.51 -18.90
CA GLU A 240 -14.94 23.56 -19.15
C GLU A 240 -13.57 23.22 -18.51
N ILE A 241 -13.56 22.74 -17.28
CA ILE A 241 -12.32 22.38 -16.59
C ILE A 241 -11.64 21.14 -17.20
N GLY A 242 -12.40 20.31 -17.90
CA GLY A 242 -11.88 19.15 -18.63
C GLY A 242 -11.19 19.49 -19.95
N GLU A 243 -11.28 20.72 -20.44
CA GLU A 243 -10.64 21.14 -21.67
C GLU A 243 -9.14 21.37 -21.49
N GLU A 244 -8.33 20.97 -22.48
CA GLU A 244 -6.88 21.16 -22.45
C GLU A 244 -6.49 22.64 -22.35
N SER A 245 -7.22 23.50 -23.03
CA SER A 245 -7.02 24.97 -22.99
C SER A 245 -7.18 25.53 -21.58
N PHE A 246 -8.08 24.96 -20.78
CA PHE A 246 -8.27 25.32 -19.37
C PHE A 246 -7.08 24.87 -18.52
N THR A 247 -6.52 23.71 -18.81
CA THR A 247 -5.30 23.20 -18.15
C THR A 247 -4.14 24.19 -18.30
N TRP A 248 -3.87 24.65 -19.52
CA TRP A 248 -2.79 25.60 -19.79
C TRP A 248 -3.01 26.96 -19.11
N LYS A 249 -4.26 27.46 -19.01
CA LYS A 249 -4.58 28.67 -18.23
C LYS A 249 -4.27 28.52 -16.74
N LEU A 250 -4.52 27.34 -16.16
CA LEU A 250 -4.20 27.08 -14.75
C LEU A 250 -2.69 26.95 -14.50
N LEU A 251 -1.91 26.57 -15.50
CA LEU A 251 -0.46 26.44 -15.43
C LEU A 251 0.28 27.77 -15.71
N GLU A 252 -0.36 28.73 -16.38
CA GLU A 252 0.24 30.04 -16.72
C GLU A 252 0.83 30.78 -15.49
N PRO A 253 0.16 30.87 -14.32
CA PRO A 253 0.74 31.50 -13.12
C PRO A 253 1.99 30.82 -12.60
N TRP A 254 2.25 29.56 -13.01
CA TRP A 254 3.43 28.76 -12.65
C TRP A 254 4.57 28.93 -13.66
N GLY A 255 4.37 29.76 -14.71
CA GLY A 255 5.33 29.95 -15.79
C GLY A 255 5.51 28.69 -16.62
N ILE A 256 4.41 27.95 -16.87
CA ILE A 256 4.41 26.73 -17.67
C ILE A 256 3.37 26.86 -18.78
N GLY A 257 3.83 26.79 -20.02
CA GLY A 257 3.03 26.75 -21.22
C GLY A 257 3.28 25.52 -22.08
N PRO A 258 2.62 25.38 -23.22
CA PRO A 258 2.80 24.26 -24.17
C PRO A 258 4.25 24.08 -24.66
N ASP A 259 5.03 25.17 -24.68
CA ASP A 259 6.44 25.14 -25.11
C ASP A 259 7.40 24.71 -24.00
N ASP A 260 6.96 24.68 -22.73
CA ASP A 260 7.78 24.37 -21.57
C ASP A 260 7.68 22.91 -21.15
N ALA A 261 6.55 22.25 -21.46
CA ALA A 261 6.30 20.87 -21.03
C ALA A 261 5.36 20.13 -21.98
N LYS A 262 5.57 18.80 -22.06
CA LYS A 262 4.59 17.89 -22.67
C LYS A 262 3.51 17.56 -21.66
N LEU A 263 2.25 17.75 -22.04
CA LEU A 263 1.10 17.27 -21.29
C LEU A 263 0.99 15.74 -21.46
N GLU A 264 1.28 14.98 -20.38
CA GLU A 264 1.17 13.52 -20.37
C GLU A 264 -0.28 13.10 -20.09
N ARG A 265 -0.97 13.87 -19.24
CA ARG A 265 -2.36 13.63 -18.87
C ARG A 265 -3.01 14.89 -18.30
N HIS A 266 -4.28 15.06 -18.60
CA HIS A 266 -5.19 15.91 -17.83
C HIS A 266 -6.54 15.17 -17.70
N ALA A 267 -7.09 15.13 -16.50
CA ALA A 267 -8.38 14.48 -16.27
C ALA A 267 -9.01 14.97 -14.97
N VAL A 268 -10.33 15.13 -14.98
CA VAL A 268 -11.07 15.46 -13.76
C VAL A 268 -11.43 14.18 -13.01
N TYR A 269 -11.12 14.16 -11.73
CA TYR A 269 -11.44 13.08 -10.80
C TYR A 269 -12.35 13.58 -9.69
N THR A 270 -13.41 12.84 -9.42
CA THR A 270 -14.20 13.00 -8.21
C THR A 270 -13.59 12.15 -7.11
N PHE A 271 -12.95 12.77 -6.13
CA PHE A 271 -12.44 12.07 -4.96
C PHE A 271 -13.57 11.69 -4.02
N ARG A 272 -13.55 10.46 -3.55
CA ARG A 272 -14.58 9.89 -2.67
C ARG A 272 -13.94 9.24 -1.46
N ALA A 273 -14.68 9.22 -0.33
CA ALA A 273 -14.25 8.60 0.91
C ALA A 273 -15.25 7.50 1.30
N ARG A 274 -14.90 6.26 1.00
CA ARG A 274 -15.79 5.09 1.16
C ARG A 274 -15.02 3.85 1.55
N TRP A 275 -15.68 2.92 2.27
CA TRP A 275 -15.20 1.55 2.44
C TRP A 275 -16.37 0.57 2.33
N ALA A 276 -16.10 -0.64 1.86
CA ALA A 276 -17.07 -1.72 1.83
C ALA A 276 -17.34 -2.23 3.25
N ASP A 277 -18.58 -2.52 3.56
CA ASP A 277 -19.02 -3.04 4.86
C ASP A 277 -18.62 -4.52 5.06
N ARG A 278 -18.30 -5.21 3.96
CA ARG A 278 -17.87 -6.60 3.93
C ARG A 278 -16.70 -6.77 2.97
N TRP A 279 -15.60 -7.38 3.44
CA TRP A 279 -14.38 -7.63 2.66
C TRP A 279 -14.17 -9.09 2.32
N ARG A 280 -14.97 -9.99 2.92
CA ARG A 280 -14.99 -11.42 2.66
C ARG A 280 -16.42 -11.96 2.63
N SER A 281 -16.70 -12.88 1.72
CA SER A 281 -17.89 -13.73 1.74
C SER A 281 -17.47 -15.12 1.24
N GLY A 282 -17.55 -16.13 2.11
CA GLY A 282 -17.07 -17.47 1.77
C GLY A 282 -15.61 -17.45 1.33
N ARG A 283 -15.39 -17.83 0.09
CA ARG A 283 -14.06 -17.91 -0.55
C ARG A 283 -13.70 -16.69 -1.40
N THR A 284 -14.54 -15.66 -1.37
CA THR A 284 -14.35 -14.43 -2.16
C THR A 284 -13.97 -13.25 -1.28
N PHE A 285 -12.93 -12.51 -1.69
CA PHE A 285 -12.33 -11.38 -0.97
C PHE A 285 -12.32 -10.12 -1.84
N LEU A 286 -12.20 -8.94 -1.18
CA LEU A 286 -11.97 -7.65 -1.84
C LEU A 286 -10.63 -7.07 -1.39
N ALA A 287 -9.91 -6.40 -2.30
CA ALA A 287 -8.67 -5.67 -2.00
C ALA A 287 -8.55 -4.38 -2.82
N GLY A 288 -7.88 -3.39 -2.28
CA GLY A 288 -7.67 -2.09 -2.92
C GLY A 288 -8.97 -1.33 -3.16
N ASP A 289 -9.07 -0.64 -4.31
CA ASP A 289 -10.23 0.21 -4.65
C ASP A 289 -11.55 -0.56 -4.72
N ALA A 290 -11.53 -1.88 -4.83
CA ALA A 290 -12.73 -2.71 -4.71
C ALA A 290 -13.29 -2.70 -3.28
N ALA A 291 -12.43 -2.56 -2.26
CA ALA A 291 -12.77 -2.54 -0.85
C ALA A 291 -12.86 -1.13 -0.25
N HIS A 292 -12.09 -0.16 -0.74
CA HIS A 292 -12.02 1.19 -0.17
C HIS A 292 -11.57 2.25 -1.17
N LEU A 293 -12.17 3.43 -1.07
CA LEU A 293 -11.82 4.63 -1.84
C LEU A 293 -11.44 5.74 -0.87
N MET A 294 -10.34 6.43 -1.14
CA MET A 294 -9.91 7.55 -0.30
C MET A 294 -9.44 8.74 -1.14
N PRO A 295 -9.65 9.97 -0.65
CA PRO A 295 -9.08 11.16 -1.27
C PRO A 295 -7.55 11.10 -1.27
N PRO A 296 -6.85 11.74 -2.20
CA PRO A 296 -5.40 11.57 -2.36
C PRO A 296 -4.56 12.36 -1.34
N PHE A 297 -5.15 13.15 -0.45
CA PHE A 297 -4.46 14.13 0.41
C PHE A 297 -3.45 13.51 1.38
N ALA A 298 -3.60 12.22 1.72
CA ALA A 298 -2.60 11.46 2.47
C ALA A 298 -1.64 10.66 1.57
N GLY A 299 -1.87 10.57 0.25
CA GLY A 299 -1.09 9.77 -0.68
C GLY A 299 -1.19 8.26 -0.46
N GLN A 300 -2.28 7.75 0.16
CA GLN A 300 -2.33 6.38 0.71
C GLN A 300 -3.25 5.40 -0.04
N GLY A 301 -3.93 5.79 -1.13
CA GLY A 301 -4.88 4.92 -1.82
C GLY A 301 -4.22 3.63 -2.35
N MET A 302 -3.23 3.76 -3.21
CA MET A 302 -2.46 2.62 -3.74
C MET A 302 -1.73 1.87 -2.61
N CYS A 303 -1.14 2.60 -1.65
CA CYS A 303 -0.42 2.02 -0.52
C CYS A 303 -1.32 1.11 0.33
N SER A 304 -2.53 1.53 0.65
CA SER A 304 -3.50 0.71 1.38
C SER A 304 -3.83 -0.58 0.64
N GLY A 305 -4.07 -0.50 -0.67
CA GLY A 305 -4.32 -1.69 -1.49
C GLY A 305 -3.12 -2.64 -1.57
N MET A 306 -1.90 -2.13 -1.62
CA MET A 306 -0.70 -2.96 -1.59
C MET A 306 -0.50 -3.64 -0.23
N ARG A 307 -0.87 -2.98 0.88
CA ARG A 307 -0.93 -3.60 2.21
C ARG A 307 -2.00 -4.69 2.29
N ASP A 308 -3.15 -4.49 1.62
CA ASP A 308 -4.18 -5.53 1.53
C ASP A 308 -3.62 -6.78 0.86
N ALA A 309 -2.96 -6.62 -0.30
CA ALA A 309 -2.34 -7.72 -1.01
C ALA A 309 -1.28 -8.45 -0.17
N ALA A 310 -0.42 -7.71 0.55
CA ALA A 310 0.60 -8.28 1.42
C ALA A 310 0.00 -9.06 2.59
N ASN A 311 -1.03 -8.51 3.24
CA ASN A 311 -1.72 -9.15 4.36
C ASN A 311 -2.50 -10.39 3.93
N LEU A 312 -3.19 -10.33 2.80
CA LEU A 312 -4.03 -11.43 2.30
C LEU A 312 -3.20 -12.58 1.70
N ALA A 313 -2.10 -12.29 1.00
CA ALA A 313 -1.32 -13.30 0.27
C ALA A 313 -0.82 -14.45 1.15
N TRP A 314 -0.25 -14.15 2.33
CA TRP A 314 0.26 -15.19 3.21
C TRP A 314 -0.85 -15.97 3.92
N LYS A 315 -1.99 -15.34 4.18
CA LYS A 315 -3.16 -15.99 4.79
C LYS A 315 -3.80 -16.98 3.80
N LEU A 316 -3.96 -16.57 2.55
CA LEU A 316 -4.41 -17.47 1.47
C LEU A 316 -3.43 -18.63 1.25
N ASP A 317 -2.12 -18.36 1.31
CA ASP A 317 -1.09 -19.38 1.19
C ASP A 317 -1.20 -20.46 2.28
N ARG A 318 -1.41 -20.05 3.55
CA ARG A 318 -1.63 -20.99 4.67
C ARG A 318 -2.93 -21.79 4.51
N ALA A 319 -4.02 -21.14 4.10
CA ALA A 319 -5.28 -21.80 3.86
C ALA A 319 -5.19 -22.83 2.72
N LEU A 320 -4.48 -22.50 1.64
CA LEU A 320 -4.23 -23.41 0.51
C LEU A 320 -3.32 -24.60 0.88
N ALA A 321 -2.45 -24.43 1.89
CA ALA A 321 -1.68 -25.53 2.44
C ALA A 321 -2.51 -26.48 3.33
N GLY A 322 -3.76 -26.14 3.61
CA GLY A 322 -4.61 -26.90 4.55
C GLY A 322 -4.23 -26.72 6.01
N GLU A 323 -3.48 -25.66 6.32
CA GLU A 323 -2.86 -25.43 7.64
C GLU A 323 -3.46 -24.24 8.38
N ALA A 324 -4.56 -23.66 7.89
CA ALA A 324 -5.14 -22.48 8.49
C ALA A 324 -6.65 -22.59 8.69
N PRO A 325 -7.15 -22.20 9.86
CA PRO A 325 -8.59 -22.11 10.12
C PRO A 325 -9.22 -20.92 9.38
N ASP A 326 -10.53 -20.94 9.20
CA ASP A 326 -11.28 -19.80 8.65
C ASP A 326 -11.07 -18.50 9.41
N ALA A 327 -10.86 -18.58 10.73
CA ALA A 327 -10.54 -17.43 11.58
C ALA A 327 -9.29 -16.65 11.11
N LEU A 328 -8.28 -17.35 10.54
CA LEU A 328 -7.13 -16.66 9.96
C LEU A 328 -7.53 -15.84 8.73
N LEU A 329 -8.41 -16.35 7.89
CA LEU A 329 -8.90 -15.62 6.70
C LEU A 329 -9.80 -14.45 7.10
N ASP A 330 -10.62 -14.61 8.15
CA ASP A 330 -11.45 -13.52 8.71
C ASP A 330 -10.61 -12.40 9.31
N SER A 331 -9.42 -12.74 9.83
CA SER A 331 -8.48 -11.75 10.36
C SER A 331 -7.99 -10.75 9.29
N TYR A 332 -8.11 -11.06 8.00
CA TYR A 332 -7.84 -10.09 6.93
C TYR A 332 -8.72 -8.84 7.07
N ALA A 333 -10.02 -9.03 7.15
CA ALA A 333 -10.95 -7.91 7.28
C ALA A 333 -10.81 -7.20 8.62
N SER A 334 -10.67 -7.94 9.73
CA SER A 334 -10.54 -7.33 11.06
C SER A 334 -9.24 -6.53 11.25
N GLU A 335 -8.18 -6.88 10.54
CA GLU A 335 -6.90 -6.14 10.54
C GLU A 335 -6.91 -4.95 9.58
N ARG A 336 -7.40 -5.15 8.34
CA ARG A 336 -7.25 -4.17 7.28
C ARG A 336 -8.34 -3.11 7.24
N LEU A 337 -9.61 -3.46 7.51
CA LEU A 337 -10.71 -2.52 7.46
C LEU A 337 -10.55 -1.36 8.46
N PRO A 338 -10.23 -1.57 9.76
CA PRO A 338 -10.02 -0.46 10.68
C PRO A 338 -8.86 0.46 10.27
N HIS A 339 -7.76 -0.12 9.77
CA HIS A 339 -6.63 0.64 9.27
C HIS A 339 -6.99 1.49 8.03
N ALA A 340 -7.68 0.88 7.03
CA ALA A 340 -8.12 1.60 5.84
C ALA A 340 -9.12 2.72 6.19
N ARG A 341 -10.09 2.44 7.08
CA ARG A 341 -11.04 3.42 7.59
C ARG A 341 -10.33 4.60 8.25
N ALA A 342 -9.42 4.36 9.17
CA ALA A 342 -8.68 5.43 9.85
C ALA A 342 -7.82 6.26 8.86
N THR A 343 -7.25 5.61 7.83
CA THR A 343 -6.52 6.28 6.76
C THR A 343 -7.46 7.16 5.90
N ILE A 344 -8.67 6.68 5.59
CA ILE A 344 -9.70 7.46 4.88
C ILE A 344 -10.12 8.66 5.72
N GLU A 345 -10.41 8.47 7.01
CA GLU A 345 -10.81 9.53 7.94
C GLU A 345 -9.70 10.59 8.07
N LEU A 346 -8.43 10.18 8.16
CA LEU A 346 -7.28 11.08 8.10
C LEU A 346 -7.24 11.87 6.79
N SER A 347 -7.40 11.20 5.65
CA SER A 347 -7.40 11.84 4.34
C SER A 347 -8.54 12.86 4.17
N VAL A 348 -9.71 12.55 4.71
CA VAL A 348 -10.86 13.48 4.76
C VAL A 348 -10.55 14.68 5.65
N ALA A 349 -9.95 14.47 6.83
CA ALA A 349 -9.56 15.56 7.73
C ALA A 349 -8.56 16.52 7.05
N LEU A 350 -7.56 15.98 6.37
CA LEU A 350 -6.63 16.78 5.56
C LEU A 350 -7.35 17.54 4.43
N GLY A 351 -8.25 16.86 3.72
CA GLY A 351 -9.03 17.47 2.64
C GLY A 351 -9.92 18.62 3.11
N ARG A 352 -10.51 18.53 4.30
CA ARG A 352 -11.30 19.62 4.91
C ARG A 352 -10.47 20.86 5.21
N VAL A 353 -9.19 20.71 5.49
CA VAL A 353 -8.25 21.84 5.66
C VAL A 353 -7.87 22.44 4.33
N ILE A 354 -7.65 21.62 3.30
CA ILE A 354 -7.19 22.04 1.97
C ILE A 354 -8.31 22.68 1.16
N CYS A 355 -9.48 22.02 1.10
CA CYS A 355 -10.59 22.38 0.23
C CYS A 355 -11.48 23.50 0.84
N VAL A 356 -10.90 24.64 1.17
CA VAL A 356 -11.60 25.80 1.75
C VAL A 356 -11.61 26.93 0.73
N PRO A 357 -12.74 27.13 -0.02
CA PRO A 357 -12.83 28.20 -1.02
C PRO A 357 -13.28 29.55 -0.45
N ASP A 358 -13.77 29.61 0.80
CA ASP A 358 -14.16 30.86 1.45
C ASP A 358 -12.91 31.59 1.99
N PRO A 359 -12.66 32.86 1.59
CA PRO A 359 -11.46 33.61 2.03
C PRO A 359 -11.41 33.89 3.53
N ALA A 360 -12.57 34.08 4.20
CA ALA A 360 -12.59 34.37 5.63
C ALA A 360 -12.30 33.11 6.45
N GLU A 361 -12.88 31.97 6.06
CA GLU A 361 -12.57 30.68 6.66
C GLU A 361 -11.10 30.29 6.42
N ALA A 362 -10.56 30.53 5.23
CA ALA A 362 -9.16 30.32 4.90
C ALA A 362 -8.23 31.16 5.77
N ALA A 363 -8.51 32.45 5.97
CA ALA A 363 -7.73 33.32 6.84
C ALA A 363 -7.74 32.84 8.31
N ALA A 364 -8.90 32.41 8.82
CA ALA A 364 -9.01 31.85 10.17
C ALA A 364 -8.23 30.55 10.33
N ARG A 365 -8.29 29.64 9.34
CA ARG A 365 -7.46 28.42 9.26
C ARG A 365 -5.98 28.76 9.29
N ASP A 366 -5.54 29.69 8.45
CA ASP A 366 -4.13 30.08 8.31
C ASP A 366 -3.57 30.61 9.62
N ALA A 367 -4.29 31.55 10.26
CA ALA A 367 -3.87 32.13 11.53
C ALA A 367 -3.69 31.07 12.62
N ARG A 368 -4.64 30.11 12.71
CA ARG A 368 -4.55 29.00 13.67
C ARG A 368 -3.35 28.09 13.36
N MET A 369 -3.19 27.64 12.11
CA MET A 369 -2.12 26.71 11.75
C MET A 369 -0.73 27.33 11.89
N ILE A 370 -0.56 28.61 11.55
CA ILE A 370 0.70 29.35 11.75
C ILE A 370 1.05 29.42 13.25
N ALA A 371 0.06 29.71 14.11
CA ALA A 371 0.26 29.73 15.55
C ALA A 371 0.68 28.36 16.09
N GLU A 372 -0.03 27.30 15.72
CA GLU A 372 0.28 25.91 16.10
C GLU A 372 1.67 25.48 15.63
N MET A 373 2.06 25.86 14.42
CA MET A 373 3.38 25.52 13.87
C MET A 373 4.51 26.23 14.62
N ARG A 374 4.30 27.52 14.98
CA ARG A 374 5.27 28.30 15.78
C ARG A 374 5.44 27.71 17.18
N GLU A 375 4.34 27.31 17.82
CA GLU A 375 4.37 26.69 19.14
C GLU A 375 5.09 25.35 19.14
N ARG A 376 4.86 24.53 18.11
CA ARG A 376 5.50 23.20 17.97
C ARG A 376 6.99 23.28 17.73
N GLY A 377 7.49 24.26 16.99
CA GLY A 377 8.92 24.46 16.72
C GLY A 377 9.59 23.46 15.79
N GLY A 378 8.83 22.59 15.09
CA GLY A 378 9.40 21.59 14.19
C GLY A 378 8.36 20.91 13.26
N PRO A 379 8.82 20.07 12.31
CA PRO A 379 7.94 19.35 11.43
C PRO A 379 7.15 18.26 12.17
N LEU A 380 5.97 17.90 11.64
CA LEU A 380 5.22 16.75 12.09
C LEU A 380 5.83 15.46 11.53
N PRO A 381 5.89 14.37 12.32
CA PRO A 381 6.16 13.06 11.77
C PRO A 381 4.97 12.59 10.92
N ALA A 382 5.25 11.79 9.90
CA ALA A 382 4.19 11.08 9.16
C ALA A 382 3.69 9.93 10.04
N LEU A 383 2.44 10.01 10.47
CA LEU A 383 1.81 8.96 11.29
C LEU A 383 0.79 8.20 10.42
N LEU A 384 0.96 6.88 10.32
CA LEU A 384 -0.05 5.98 9.78
C LEU A 384 -0.78 5.29 10.92
N PRO A 385 -2.08 5.06 10.79
CA PRO A 385 -2.83 4.28 11.77
C PRO A 385 -2.26 2.87 11.92
N PRO A 386 -2.34 2.24 13.11
CA PRO A 386 -1.97 0.84 13.26
C PRO A 386 -2.98 -0.07 12.58
N VAL A 387 -2.57 -1.30 12.27
CA VAL A 387 -3.48 -2.36 11.82
C VAL A 387 -4.46 -2.75 12.93
N GLY A 388 -5.64 -3.23 12.55
CA GLY A 388 -6.67 -3.64 13.51
C GLY A 388 -6.37 -4.98 14.22
N PRO A 389 -7.26 -5.43 15.09
CA PRO A 389 -7.10 -6.70 15.79
C PRO A 389 -7.19 -7.89 14.83
N GLY A 390 -6.44 -8.96 15.10
CA GLY A 390 -6.42 -10.15 14.26
C GLY A 390 -5.39 -11.17 14.72
N CYS A 391 -4.58 -11.67 13.79
CA CYS A 391 -3.52 -12.64 14.08
C CYS A 391 -2.31 -11.96 14.74
N PHE A 392 -2.45 -11.60 16.02
CA PHE A 392 -1.42 -10.93 16.82
C PHE A 392 -1.41 -11.45 18.27
N HIS A 393 -0.23 -11.43 18.87
CA HIS A 393 -0.04 -11.70 20.29
C HIS A 393 -0.31 -10.44 21.13
N ALA A 394 -0.91 -10.60 22.29
CA ALA A 394 -1.16 -9.50 23.23
C ALA A 394 0.14 -9.11 23.97
N SER A 395 1.05 -8.41 23.28
CA SER A 395 2.33 -7.95 23.82
C SER A 395 2.69 -6.55 23.32
N PRO A 396 3.56 -5.81 24.00
CA PRO A 396 4.10 -4.55 23.48
C PRO A 396 4.72 -4.74 22.10
N GLY A 397 4.59 -3.74 21.23
CA GLY A 397 5.12 -3.79 19.85
C GLY A 397 4.32 -4.64 18.86
N ALA A 398 3.33 -5.44 19.29
CA ALA A 398 2.37 -6.05 18.36
C ALA A 398 1.63 -4.98 17.55
N HIS A 399 1.18 -5.33 16.34
CA HIS A 399 0.55 -4.41 15.38
C HIS A 399 1.46 -3.29 14.83
N SER A 400 2.75 -3.27 15.19
CA SER A 400 3.73 -2.35 14.62
C SER A 400 4.47 -2.99 13.45
N LEU A 401 5.02 -2.15 12.57
CA LEU A 401 5.90 -2.63 11.53
C LEU A 401 7.23 -3.10 12.14
N GLY A 402 7.63 -4.32 11.84
CA GLY A 402 8.90 -4.90 12.29
C GLY A 402 10.10 -4.19 11.62
N PRO A 403 11.25 -4.11 12.30
CA PRO A 403 12.41 -3.42 11.78
C PRO A 403 13.03 -4.15 10.59
N GLN A 404 13.56 -3.37 9.63
CA GLN A 404 14.50 -3.81 8.63
C GLN A 404 15.71 -2.89 8.65
N GLY A 405 16.82 -3.34 9.26
CA GLY A 405 18.11 -2.67 9.22
C GLY A 405 19.05 -3.26 8.15
N ARG A 406 20.18 -2.61 7.96
CA ARG A 406 21.31 -3.23 7.29
C ARG A 406 22.03 -4.16 8.26
N VAL A 407 22.30 -5.37 7.80
CA VAL A 407 23.00 -6.39 8.60
C VAL A 407 24.26 -6.87 7.87
N ARG A 408 25.25 -7.29 8.68
CA ARG A 408 26.46 -7.97 8.22
C ARG A 408 26.31 -9.44 8.51
N THR A 409 26.53 -10.25 7.49
CA THR A 409 26.50 -11.71 7.58
C THR A 409 27.72 -12.28 6.87
N GLU A 410 28.02 -13.55 7.09
CA GLU A 410 29.06 -14.25 6.33
C GLU A 410 28.79 -14.25 4.82
N GLY A 411 27.51 -14.17 4.42
CA GLY A 411 27.07 -14.09 3.02
C GLY A 411 27.10 -12.69 2.41
N GLY A 412 27.45 -11.64 3.19
CA GLY A 412 27.54 -10.27 2.72
C GLY A 412 26.75 -9.26 3.57
N ASP A 413 26.91 -7.99 3.21
CA ASP A 413 26.25 -6.85 3.84
C ASP A 413 25.03 -6.41 3.01
N GLY A 414 23.86 -6.28 3.65
CA GLY A 414 22.66 -5.88 2.93
C GLY A 414 21.50 -5.53 3.86
N ARG A 415 20.32 -5.26 3.27
CA ARG A 415 19.09 -5.22 4.06
C ARG A 415 18.77 -6.63 4.55
N PHE A 416 18.26 -6.74 5.75
CA PHE A 416 17.95 -8.00 6.40
C PHE A 416 17.15 -8.95 5.50
N ASP A 417 16.06 -8.45 4.89
CA ASP A 417 15.16 -9.25 4.06
C ASP A 417 15.84 -9.83 2.81
N ASP A 418 16.96 -9.23 2.36
CA ASP A 418 17.71 -9.68 1.19
C ASP A 418 18.79 -10.72 1.53
N VAL A 419 19.41 -10.61 2.72
CA VAL A 419 20.57 -11.45 3.10
C VAL A 419 20.23 -12.54 4.12
N VAL A 420 19.19 -12.34 4.95
CA VAL A 420 18.72 -13.34 5.93
C VAL A 420 17.44 -14.02 5.46
N GLY A 421 16.51 -13.25 4.92
CA GLY A 421 15.27 -13.78 4.38
C GLY A 421 14.01 -13.14 4.98
N ARG A 422 12.86 -13.67 4.55
CA ARG A 422 11.52 -13.14 4.82
C ARG A 422 10.56 -14.27 5.21
N GLY A 423 9.48 -13.92 5.88
CA GLY A 423 8.46 -14.87 6.32
C GLY A 423 8.09 -14.66 7.77
N PHE A 424 7.85 -15.74 8.50
CA PHE A 424 7.84 -15.69 9.95
C PHE A 424 9.27 -15.61 10.45
N VAL A 425 9.66 -14.54 11.13
CA VAL A 425 11.05 -14.31 11.54
C VAL A 425 11.11 -14.04 13.03
N LEU A 426 11.82 -14.91 13.75
CA LEU A 426 12.23 -14.67 15.14
C LEU A 426 13.52 -13.83 15.15
N LEU A 427 13.51 -12.74 15.89
CA LEU A 427 14.61 -11.80 16.03
C LEU A 427 14.97 -11.57 17.48
N SER A 428 16.28 -11.53 17.81
CA SER A 428 16.75 -11.13 19.12
C SER A 428 18.15 -10.53 19.06
N PRO A 429 18.47 -9.47 19.84
CA PRO A 429 19.82 -8.96 20.02
C PRO A 429 20.64 -9.74 21.07
N HIS A 430 20.06 -10.72 21.76
CA HIS A 430 20.63 -11.37 22.93
C HIS A 430 21.07 -12.83 22.70
N GLY A 431 20.89 -13.35 21.49
CA GLY A 431 21.21 -14.73 21.11
C GLY A 431 20.19 -15.29 20.13
N ASP A 432 20.43 -16.50 19.61
CA ASP A 432 19.47 -17.17 18.72
C ASP A 432 18.19 -17.54 19.48
N PRO A 433 17.04 -16.89 19.17
CA PRO A 433 15.79 -17.19 19.87
C PRO A 433 15.27 -18.62 19.57
N ALA A 434 15.58 -19.22 18.41
CA ALA A 434 15.14 -20.58 18.10
C ALA A 434 15.80 -21.65 18.98
N ALA A 435 16.95 -21.35 19.59
CA ALA A 435 17.61 -22.26 20.55
C ALA A 435 16.78 -22.47 21.84
N ARG A 436 15.73 -21.69 22.05
CA ARG A 436 14.81 -21.83 23.21
C ARG A 436 13.54 -22.62 22.89
N LEU A 437 13.39 -23.09 21.66
CA LEU A 437 12.28 -23.95 21.27
C LEU A 437 12.61 -25.40 21.56
N ASP A 438 11.63 -26.17 22.01
CA ASP A 438 11.75 -27.61 22.02
C ASP A 438 11.77 -28.20 20.61
N ALA A 439 12.09 -29.45 20.45
CA ALA A 439 12.28 -30.10 19.15
C ALA A 439 11.00 -30.09 18.29
N GLU A 440 9.82 -30.26 18.91
CA GLU A 440 8.52 -30.28 18.23
C GLU A 440 8.17 -28.88 17.71
N LEU A 441 8.24 -27.87 18.57
CA LEU A 441 7.91 -26.48 18.20
C LEU A 441 8.90 -25.90 17.19
N ALA A 442 10.20 -26.24 17.33
CA ALA A 442 11.23 -25.88 16.36
C ALA A 442 10.99 -26.53 14.99
N ALA A 443 10.58 -27.81 14.97
CA ALA A 443 10.25 -28.49 13.71
C ALA A 443 9.02 -27.87 13.04
N TRP A 444 7.96 -27.61 13.83
CA TRP A 444 6.77 -26.93 13.35
C TRP A 444 7.09 -25.54 12.78
N PHE A 445 7.86 -24.72 13.53
CA PHE A 445 8.20 -23.36 13.10
C PHE A 445 9.01 -23.36 11.79
N ARG A 446 9.97 -24.28 11.63
CA ARG A 446 10.68 -24.48 10.37
C ARG A 446 9.73 -24.96 9.26
N GLY A 447 8.77 -25.83 9.57
CA GLY A 447 7.79 -26.37 8.63
C GLY A 447 6.92 -25.29 8.00
N ILE A 448 6.60 -24.21 8.73
CA ILE A 448 5.88 -23.05 8.18
C ILE A 448 6.79 -22.03 7.48
N GLY A 449 8.06 -22.35 7.25
CA GLY A 449 9.07 -21.44 6.68
C GLY A 449 9.59 -20.41 7.67
N GLY A 450 9.53 -20.71 8.98
CA GLY A 450 10.04 -19.83 10.04
C GLY A 450 11.56 -19.72 10.03
N LEU A 451 12.06 -18.51 10.17
CA LEU A 451 13.47 -18.13 10.24
C LEU A 451 13.82 -17.62 11.65
N SER A 452 15.06 -17.77 12.05
CA SER A 452 15.58 -17.22 13.30
C SER A 452 16.86 -16.44 13.04
N ALA A 453 17.00 -15.29 13.70
CA ALA A 453 18.20 -14.47 13.57
C ALA A 453 18.60 -13.83 14.90
N HIS A 454 19.89 -13.94 15.22
CA HIS A 454 20.56 -13.15 16.24
C HIS A 454 21.12 -11.90 15.60
N VAL A 455 20.68 -10.72 16.04
CA VAL A 455 21.04 -9.42 15.47
C VAL A 455 21.74 -8.59 16.55
N ASP A 456 22.97 -8.98 16.86
CA ASP A 456 23.82 -8.30 17.84
C ASP A 456 24.47 -7.01 17.28
N PRO A 457 25.19 -6.21 18.09
CA PRO A 457 25.86 -5.01 17.60
C PRO A 457 26.89 -5.23 16.49
N ALA A 458 27.47 -6.43 16.35
CA ALA A 458 28.40 -6.72 15.26
C ALA A 458 27.66 -6.95 13.93
N THR A 459 26.48 -7.54 14.00
CA THR A 459 25.59 -7.84 12.88
C THR A 459 24.77 -6.60 12.47
N ASP A 460 24.26 -5.81 13.43
CA ASP A 460 23.41 -4.62 13.21
C ASP A 460 24.24 -3.41 12.74
N ALA A 461 24.51 -3.33 11.44
CA ALA A 461 25.41 -2.34 10.84
C ALA A 461 25.02 -0.86 11.09
N GLY A 462 23.74 -0.58 11.37
CA GLY A 462 23.20 0.78 11.59
C GLY A 462 22.60 1.02 12.98
N GLY A 463 22.66 0.04 13.87
CA GLY A 463 22.03 0.08 15.19
C GLY A 463 20.49 0.16 15.15
N SER A 464 19.87 -0.22 14.04
CA SER A 464 18.43 -0.12 13.84
C SER A 464 17.67 -1.09 14.72
N TYR A 465 18.17 -2.31 14.88
CA TYR A 465 17.58 -3.33 15.74
C TYR A 465 17.74 -2.98 17.20
N ALA A 466 18.95 -2.56 17.60
CA ALA A 466 19.22 -2.15 18.99
C ALA A 466 18.26 -1.02 19.43
N ARG A 467 18.07 -0.01 18.58
CA ARG A 467 17.13 1.09 18.86
C ARG A 467 15.69 0.59 18.95
N TRP A 468 15.25 -0.24 17.98
CA TRP A 468 13.88 -0.75 17.94
C TRP A 468 13.57 -1.61 19.18
N PHE A 469 14.45 -2.56 19.53
CA PHE A 469 14.27 -3.40 20.72
C PHE A 469 14.23 -2.58 22.01
N ALA A 470 15.09 -1.58 22.13
CA ALA A 470 15.08 -0.65 23.27
C ALA A 470 13.75 0.13 23.38
N GLN A 471 13.23 0.62 22.27
CA GLN A 471 11.94 1.33 22.23
C GLN A 471 10.77 0.42 22.59
N GLN A 472 10.79 -0.86 22.19
CA GLN A 472 9.74 -1.81 22.51
C GLN A 472 9.87 -2.41 23.93
N GLY A 473 11.01 -2.25 24.59
CA GLY A 473 11.30 -2.90 25.88
C GLY A 473 11.29 -4.42 25.78
N ALA A 474 11.71 -4.98 24.65
CA ALA A 474 11.60 -6.39 24.30
C ALA A 474 12.98 -7.03 24.09
N ALA A 475 13.08 -8.34 24.35
CA ALA A 475 14.27 -9.14 24.05
C ALA A 475 14.12 -10.03 22.81
N VAL A 476 12.88 -10.36 22.44
CA VAL A 476 12.56 -11.17 21.26
C VAL A 476 11.39 -10.53 20.52
N ALA A 477 11.43 -10.57 19.20
CA ALA A 477 10.30 -10.22 18.33
C ALA A 477 10.00 -11.35 17.35
N LEU A 478 8.73 -11.57 17.07
CA LEU A 478 8.26 -12.45 16.01
C LEU A 478 7.57 -11.60 14.94
N GLN A 479 8.17 -11.54 13.76
CA GLN A 479 7.63 -10.83 12.60
C GLN A 479 6.81 -11.80 11.73
N ARG A 480 5.73 -11.30 11.12
CA ARG A 480 4.89 -12.00 10.14
C ARG A 480 5.40 -11.79 8.70
N PRO A 481 4.89 -12.60 7.72
CA PRO A 481 5.27 -12.47 6.31
C PRO A 481 4.90 -11.13 5.65
N ASP A 482 3.96 -10.36 6.21
CA ASP A 482 3.57 -9.01 5.81
C ASP A 482 4.33 -7.91 6.59
N PHE A 483 5.45 -8.29 7.22
CA PHE A 483 6.37 -7.44 7.98
C PHE A 483 5.78 -6.83 9.27
N GLN A 484 4.54 -7.15 9.62
CA GLN A 484 3.96 -6.74 10.89
C GLN A 484 4.56 -7.57 12.03
N THR A 485 4.78 -6.96 13.18
CA THR A 485 5.21 -7.66 14.40
C THR A 485 4.02 -8.42 14.96
N PHE A 486 4.07 -9.76 14.92
CA PHE A 486 3.09 -10.64 15.56
C PHE A 486 3.04 -10.36 17.06
N GLY A 487 4.22 -10.24 17.67
CA GLY A 487 4.37 -9.96 19.08
C GLY A 487 5.82 -9.95 19.53
N THR A 488 6.02 -9.61 20.79
CA THR A 488 7.34 -9.54 21.43
C THR A 488 7.37 -10.35 22.72
N ALA A 489 8.57 -10.71 23.16
CA ALA A 489 8.79 -11.36 24.44
C ALA A 489 9.88 -10.62 25.26
N PRO A 490 9.76 -10.59 26.62
CA PRO A 490 10.66 -9.83 27.46
C PRO A 490 12.02 -10.52 27.70
N SER A 491 12.14 -11.81 27.36
CA SER A 491 13.37 -12.57 27.49
C SER A 491 13.44 -13.68 26.44
N LEU A 492 14.65 -14.22 26.22
CA LEU A 492 14.83 -15.39 25.34
C LEU A 492 14.02 -16.60 25.83
N ASP A 493 13.90 -16.80 27.15
CA ASP A 493 13.17 -17.94 27.72
C ASP A 493 11.66 -17.89 27.44
N ALA A 494 11.11 -16.71 27.14
CA ALA A 494 9.72 -16.54 26.75
C ALA A 494 9.45 -16.79 25.25
N THR A 495 10.47 -17.11 24.45
CA THR A 495 10.34 -17.35 23.00
C THR A 495 9.38 -18.48 22.69
N ALA A 496 9.46 -19.60 23.45
CA ALA A 496 8.60 -20.77 23.21
C ALA A 496 7.11 -20.42 23.35
N ALA A 497 6.74 -19.61 24.36
CA ALA A 497 5.37 -19.17 24.57
C ALA A 497 4.88 -18.28 23.39
N LEU A 498 5.73 -17.39 22.88
CA LEU A 498 5.40 -16.53 21.73
C LEU A 498 5.16 -17.36 20.45
N VAL A 499 6.00 -18.36 20.18
CA VAL A 499 5.85 -19.25 19.02
C VAL A 499 4.65 -20.19 19.19
N ALA A 500 4.38 -20.68 20.40
CA ALA A 500 3.19 -21.49 20.69
C ALA A 500 1.89 -20.67 20.45
N ALA A 501 1.87 -19.40 20.83
CA ALA A 501 0.76 -18.50 20.52
C ALA A 501 0.55 -18.32 19.01
N LEU A 502 1.62 -18.17 18.21
CA LEU A 502 1.51 -18.16 16.76
C LEU A 502 0.92 -19.47 16.24
N ARG A 503 1.42 -20.62 16.72
CA ARG A 503 0.91 -21.94 16.35
C ARG A 503 -0.61 -22.03 16.63
N GLN A 504 -1.06 -21.56 17.77
CA GLN A 504 -2.47 -21.53 18.12
C GLN A 504 -3.28 -20.71 17.10
N HIS A 505 -2.86 -19.50 16.75
CA HIS A 505 -3.53 -18.68 15.74
C HIS A 505 -3.59 -19.33 14.35
N LEU A 506 -2.58 -20.12 14.00
CA LEU A 506 -2.51 -20.76 12.69
C LEU A 506 -3.20 -22.13 12.63
N THR A 507 -3.47 -22.79 13.76
CA THR A 507 -3.99 -24.17 13.77
C THR A 507 -5.32 -24.36 14.50
N SER A 508 -5.73 -23.40 15.35
CA SER A 508 -6.98 -23.51 16.11
C SER A 508 -8.09 -22.74 15.42
N GLY A 509 -9.14 -23.44 14.98
CA GLY A 509 -10.40 -22.91 14.46
C GLY A 509 -11.45 -22.84 15.53
#